data_955e6088d9d0f3dd98871b85be2a1625
#
_entry.id   955e6088d9d0f3dd98871b85be2a1625
#
_cell.length_a   1.000
_cell.length_b   1.000
_cell.length_c   1.000
_cell.angle_alpha   90.00
_cell.angle_beta   90.00
_cell.angle_gamma   90.00
#
_symmetry.space_group_name_H-M   'P 1'
#
loop_
_entity.id
_entity.type
_entity.pdbx_description
1 polymer ?
#
loop_
_entity_poly.entity_id
_entity_poly.type
_entity_poly.pdbx_seq_one_letter_code
_entity_poly.pdbx_strand_id
1 'polypeptide(L)'
;ERLWRIDMGRNIRAGAHYTQFMVYDFDGDGRAEIIMKTSDGTIDGQGNIIGDASADYREPGDPTQPTGGDFAKEDPRGKPRQGDPLRNQGRILTGNEYLTVFNGLTGAAMKTIDYIPERGQLEDWGDNRANRSDRFLAAVAYLDGVHPSAVMCRGYYTRAVLAAFDWNGKELKQRWVFDSNTPGNEAYAGQGNHNLRVGDVDGDGCDEIIYGSCAIDNLSLIHISEPTRLAL
;
A
#
# COMPACT_ATOMS: atom_id res chain seq x y z
N GLU A 1 5.89 -15.86 -25.02
CA GLU A 1 5.05 -14.87 -25.74
C GLU A 1 4.46 -13.91 -24.70
N ARG A 2 4.49 -12.58 -24.99
CA ARG A 2 3.88 -11.59 -24.12
C ARG A 2 2.39 -11.49 -24.47
N LEU A 3 1.50 -11.67 -23.48
CA LEU A 3 0.06 -11.54 -23.68
C LEU A 3 -0.38 -10.08 -23.73
N TRP A 4 0.04 -9.30 -22.74
CA TRP A 4 -0.25 -7.86 -22.61
C TRP A 4 0.79 -7.19 -21.70
N ARG A 5 0.67 -5.91 -21.48
CA ARG A 5 1.53 -5.14 -20.58
C ARG A 5 0.73 -4.00 -19.96
N ILE A 6 0.87 -3.80 -18.67
CA ILE A 6 0.45 -2.58 -17.99
C ILE A 6 1.69 -1.69 -17.85
N ASP A 7 1.59 -0.45 -18.29
CA ASP A 7 2.62 0.57 -18.11
C ASP A 7 2.23 1.47 -16.94
N MET A 8 2.97 1.41 -15.86
CA MET A 8 2.64 2.14 -14.63
C MET A 8 2.79 3.66 -14.78
N GLY A 9 3.38 4.13 -15.88
CA GLY A 9 3.60 5.55 -16.12
C GLY A 9 4.69 6.15 -15.24
N ARG A 10 4.72 7.47 -15.19
CA ARG A 10 5.75 8.27 -14.50
C ARG A 10 5.41 8.61 -13.06
N ASN A 11 4.16 8.46 -12.65
CA ASN A 11 3.60 8.91 -11.38
C ASN A 11 3.54 7.81 -10.31
N ILE A 12 4.16 6.67 -10.55
CA ILE A 12 4.32 5.59 -9.59
C ILE A 12 5.78 5.50 -9.16
N ARG A 13 6.01 5.55 -7.86
CA ARG A 13 7.32 5.24 -7.30
C ARG A 13 7.62 3.76 -7.50
N ALA A 14 8.72 3.45 -8.15
CA ALA A 14 9.16 2.08 -8.41
C ALA A 14 10.10 1.57 -7.32
N GLY A 15 10.03 0.27 -7.03
CA GLY A 15 10.91 -0.40 -6.09
C GLY A 15 10.22 -1.56 -5.37
N ALA A 16 10.99 -2.33 -4.62
CA ALA A 16 10.55 -3.58 -4.01
C ALA A 16 9.36 -3.47 -3.03
N HIS A 17 9.10 -2.28 -2.48
CA HIS A 17 8.04 -2.06 -1.50
C HIS A 17 6.99 -1.03 -1.96
N TYR A 18 7.05 -0.58 -3.21
CA TYR A 18 6.25 0.57 -3.65
C TYR A 18 5.17 0.20 -4.66
N THR A 19 5.21 -1.01 -5.24
CA THR A 19 4.32 -1.46 -6.30
C THR A 19 3.86 -2.90 -6.06
N GLN A 20 3.23 -3.14 -4.92
CA GLN A 20 2.65 -4.46 -4.61
C GLN A 20 1.41 -4.70 -5.47
N PHE A 21 1.23 -5.94 -5.89
CA PHE A 21 0.07 -6.37 -6.65
C PHE A 21 -0.33 -7.80 -6.26
N MET A 22 -1.57 -8.14 -6.51
CA MET A 22 -2.11 -9.47 -6.32
C MET A 22 -2.64 -9.99 -7.66
N VAL A 23 -2.49 -11.28 -7.90
CA VAL A 23 -3.08 -12.00 -9.03
C VAL A 23 -3.87 -13.14 -8.45
N TYR A 24 -5.18 -13.06 -8.53
CA TYR A 24 -6.08 -14.06 -7.96
C TYR A 24 -7.46 -14.01 -8.64
N ASP A 25 -8.22 -15.08 -8.60
CA ASP A 25 -9.61 -15.13 -9.00
C ASP A 25 -10.47 -14.58 -7.84
N PHE A 26 -10.72 -13.26 -7.88
CA PHE A 26 -11.40 -12.57 -6.80
C PHE A 26 -12.92 -12.66 -6.85
N ASP A 27 -13.50 -12.93 -8.01
CA ASP A 27 -14.96 -13.05 -8.17
C ASP A 27 -15.47 -14.49 -8.38
N GLY A 28 -14.53 -15.46 -8.43
CA GLY A 28 -14.85 -16.87 -8.55
C GLY A 28 -15.29 -17.31 -9.94
N ASP A 29 -14.96 -16.55 -10.99
CA ASP A 29 -15.33 -16.87 -12.39
C ASP A 29 -14.38 -17.89 -13.06
N GLY A 30 -13.30 -18.29 -12.36
CA GLY A 30 -12.27 -19.20 -12.84
C GLY A 30 -11.14 -18.50 -13.61
N ARG A 31 -11.08 -17.16 -13.56
CA ARG A 31 -10.05 -16.35 -14.19
C ARG A 31 -9.51 -15.36 -13.19
N ALA A 32 -8.20 -15.15 -13.21
CA ALA A 32 -7.60 -14.21 -12.26
C ALA A 32 -7.75 -12.76 -12.70
N GLU A 33 -7.97 -11.88 -11.74
CA GLU A 33 -7.77 -10.45 -11.83
C GLU A 33 -6.38 -10.08 -11.32
N ILE A 34 -5.98 -8.85 -11.65
CA ILE A 34 -4.85 -8.19 -11.01
C ILE A 34 -5.36 -6.98 -10.27
N ILE A 35 -5.07 -6.91 -8.98
CA ILE A 35 -5.41 -5.73 -8.16
C ILE A 35 -4.10 -5.07 -7.72
N MET A 36 -3.94 -3.79 -8.05
CA MET A 36 -2.74 -3.05 -7.72
C MET A 36 -2.97 -1.54 -7.64
N LYS A 37 -2.05 -0.87 -6.94
CA LYS A 37 -1.99 0.59 -6.92
C LYS A 37 -1.61 1.12 -8.30
N THR A 38 -2.34 2.15 -8.75
CA THR A 38 -2.07 2.91 -9.97
C THR A 38 -2.07 4.41 -9.70
N SER A 39 -1.81 5.21 -10.71
CA SER A 39 -1.86 6.67 -10.65
C SER A 39 -2.21 7.23 -12.03
N ASP A 40 -2.32 8.54 -12.12
CA ASP A 40 -2.50 9.24 -13.39
C ASP A 40 -1.42 8.86 -14.40
N GLY A 41 -1.83 8.62 -15.64
CA GLY A 41 -0.94 8.23 -16.72
C GLY A 41 -0.55 6.75 -16.74
N THR A 42 -1.11 5.90 -15.87
CA THR A 42 -1.01 4.44 -16.01
C THR A 42 -1.75 3.99 -17.26
N ILE A 43 -1.14 3.11 -18.09
CA ILE A 43 -1.73 2.59 -19.32
C ILE A 43 -2.02 1.10 -19.14
N ASP A 44 -3.25 0.72 -19.37
CA ASP A 44 -3.71 -0.67 -19.25
C ASP A 44 -3.24 -1.57 -20.41
N GLY A 45 -3.57 -2.85 -20.34
CA GLY A 45 -3.16 -3.83 -21.36
C GLY A 45 -3.80 -3.62 -22.73
N GLN A 46 -4.81 -2.77 -22.84
CA GLN A 46 -5.50 -2.41 -24.08
C GLN A 46 -5.09 -1.03 -24.61
N GLY A 47 -4.21 -0.32 -23.89
CA GLY A 47 -3.74 1.01 -24.26
C GLY A 47 -4.60 2.16 -23.73
N ASN A 48 -5.57 1.90 -22.85
CA ASN A 48 -6.36 2.95 -22.23
C ASN A 48 -5.58 3.57 -21.07
N ILE A 49 -5.73 4.89 -20.91
CA ILE A 49 -5.03 5.64 -19.87
C ILE A 49 -5.95 5.81 -18.66
N ILE A 50 -5.41 5.53 -17.46
CA ILE A 50 -6.08 5.78 -16.19
C ILE A 50 -5.77 7.20 -15.76
N GLY A 51 -6.82 7.97 -15.41
CA GLY A 51 -6.71 9.34 -14.95
C GLY A 51 -6.18 10.32 -15.99
N ASP A 52 -5.38 11.29 -15.56
CA ASP A 52 -4.83 12.34 -16.42
C ASP A 52 -3.51 11.90 -17.06
N ALA A 53 -3.50 11.77 -18.39
CA ALA A 53 -2.32 11.43 -19.19
C ALA A 53 -1.20 12.47 -19.12
N SER A 54 -1.55 13.73 -18.85
CA SER A 54 -0.60 14.84 -18.83
C SER A 54 0.08 15.05 -17.47
N ALA A 55 -0.45 14.45 -16.40
CA ALA A 55 0.04 14.62 -15.05
C ALA A 55 1.52 14.18 -14.91
N ASP A 56 2.28 14.98 -14.19
CA ASP A 56 3.65 14.67 -13.81
C ASP A 56 3.89 15.12 -12.37
N TYR A 57 3.92 14.16 -11.46
CA TYR A 57 4.08 14.36 -10.02
C TYR A 57 5.53 14.18 -9.54
N ARG A 58 6.45 14.01 -10.48
CA ARG A 58 7.87 13.86 -10.13
C ARG A 58 8.41 15.18 -9.59
N GLU A 59 8.96 15.14 -8.39
CA GLU A 59 9.60 16.31 -7.79
C GLU A 59 10.73 16.82 -8.69
N PRO A 60 10.77 18.11 -9.01
CA PRO A 60 11.83 18.68 -9.85
C PRO A 60 13.19 18.69 -9.16
N GLY A 61 13.20 18.55 -7.83
CA GLY A 61 14.35 18.84 -6.99
C GLY A 61 14.54 20.34 -6.81
N ASP A 62 15.11 20.74 -5.70
CA ASP A 62 15.44 22.13 -5.41
C ASP A 62 16.89 22.22 -4.94
N PRO A 63 17.81 22.70 -5.78
CA PRO A 63 19.22 22.82 -5.43
C PRO A 63 19.50 23.85 -4.35
N THR A 64 18.52 24.70 -4.00
CA THR A 64 18.67 25.73 -2.97
C THR A 64 18.22 25.24 -1.58
N GLN A 65 17.44 24.17 -1.52
CA GLN A 65 16.96 23.61 -0.26
C GLN A 65 18.01 22.71 0.37
N PRO A 66 18.35 22.93 1.63
CA PRO A 66 19.08 21.91 2.37
C PRO A 66 18.21 20.67 2.39
N THR A 67 18.74 19.53 2.04
CA THR A 67 18.03 18.28 2.12
C THR A 67 17.77 17.93 3.58
N GLY A 68 16.82 18.65 4.17
CA GLY A 68 16.19 18.24 5.39
C GLY A 68 15.39 16.96 5.10
N GLY A 69 15.60 15.99 5.81
CA GLY A 69 14.81 14.78 5.86
C GLY A 69 15.19 14.11 7.14
N ASP A 70 14.63 12.94 7.41
CA ASP A 70 14.93 12.17 8.62
C ASP A 70 16.41 11.97 8.90
N PHE A 71 17.26 12.37 7.97
CA PHE A 71 18.71 12.32 8.06
C PHE A 71 19.37 13.72 8.20
N ALA A 72 18.60 14.76 8.46
CA ALA A 72 19.15 16.02 8.96
C ALA A 72 19.74 15.85 10.37
N LYS A 73 19.44 14.72 11.01
CA LYS A 73 20.11 14.30 12.23
C LYS A 73 21.54 13.89 11.92
N GLU A 74 22.43 14.15 12.85
CA GLU A 74 23.84 13.78 12.83
C GLU A 74 24.04 12.32 12.40
N ASP A 75 25.07 12.08 11.63
CA ASP A 75 25.49 10.69 11.41
C ASP A 75 25.93 10.09 12.76
N PRO A 76 26.02 8.75 12.88
CA PRO A 76 26.45 8.11 14.14
C PRO A 76 27.78 8.58 14.69
N ARG A 77 28.54 9.39 13.94
CA ARG A 77 29.82 9.99 14.32
C ARG A 77 29.69 11.43 14.79
N GLY A 78 28.45 11.93 14.99
CA GLY A 78 28.18 13.28 15.46
C GLY A 78 28.46 14.38 14.42
N LYS A 79 28.54 14.03 13.13
CA LYS A 79 28.74 15.02 12.06
C LYS A 79 27.41 15.32 11.37
N PRO A 80 27.12 16.61 11.08
CA PRO A 80 25.98 16.96 10.26
C PRO A 80 26.08 16.20 8.93
N ARG A 81 25.05 15.47 8.56
CA ARG A 81 24.97 14.89 7.21
C ARG A 81 24.78 16.02 6.22
N GLN A 82 25.73 16.14 5.31
CA GLN A 82 25.64 17.10 4.22
C GLN A 82 24.41 16.72 3.37
N GLY A 83 23.48 17.64 3.24
CA GLY A 83 22.29 17.44 2.47
C GLY A 83 22.60 17.32 0.99
N ASP A 84 21.86 16.47 0.29
CA ASP A 84 21.84 16.42 -1.17
C ASP A 84 20.64 17.25 -1.67
N PRO A 85 20.84 18.43 -2.27
CA PRO A 85 19.76 19.31 -2.72
C PRO A 85 18.86 18.67 -3.78
N LEU A 86 19.33 17.64 -4.47
CA LEU A 86 18.54 16.92 -5.47
C LEU A 86 17.91 15.65 -4.92
N ARG A 87 17.96 15.41 -3.64
CA ARG A 87 17.53 14.16 -3.02
C ARG A 87 16.08 13.77 -3.31
N ASN A 88 15.19 14.73 -3.43
CA ASN A 88 13.79 14.46 -3.76
C ASN A 88 13.53 14.49 -5.26
N GLN A 89 14.52 14.81 -6.09
CA GLN A 89 14.34 14.81 -7.53
C GLN A 89 13.83 13.47 -8.04
N GLY A 90 12.77 13.52 -8.84
CA GLY A 90 12.13 12.36 -9.40
C GLY A 90 11.27 11.54 -8.42
N ARG A 91 11.16 11.94 -7.14
CA ARG A 91 10.24 11.31 -6.20
C ARG A 91 8.81 11.74 -6.47
N ILE A 92 7.89 10.88 -6.08
CA ILE A 92 6.46 11.16 -6.13
C ILE A 92 6.00 11.42 -4.69
N LEU A 93 5.82 12.69 -4.35
CA LEU A 93 5.43 13.12 -2.99
C LEU A 93 3.96 13.53 -2.91
N THR A 94 3.36 13.83 -4.05
CA THR A 94 1.98 14.32 -4.19
C THR A 94 1.27 13.60 -5.33
N GLY A 95 0.04 13.97 -5.61
CA GLY A 95 -0.71 13.50 -6.76
C GLY A 95 -1.69 12.37 -6.43
N ASN A 96 -2.51 12.06 -7.42
CA ASN A 96 -3.57 11.07 -7.28
C ASN A 96 -3.02 9.65 -7.20
N GLU A 97 -3.63 8.86 -6.35
CA GLU A 97 -3.35 7.45 -6.19
C GLU A 97 -4.65 6.67 -6.29
N TYR A 98 -4.62 5.58 -7.01
CA TYR A 98 -5.79 4.73 -7.24
C TYR A 98 -5.49 3.28 -6.89
N LEU A 99 -6.55 2.52 -6.65
CA LEU A 99 -6.54 1.05 -6.64
C LEU A 99 -7.33 0.58 -7.86
N THR A 100 -6.69 -0.20 -8.72
CA THR A 100 -7.29 -0.66 -9.99
C THR A 100 -7.33 -2.17 -10.05
N VAL A 101 -8.47 -2.68 -10.50
CA VAL A 101 -8.67 -4.09 -10.88
C VAL A 101 -8.50 -4.20 -12.38
N PHE A 102 -7.64 -5.12 -12.81
CA PHE A 102 -7.40 -5.42 -14.22
C PHE A 102 -7.83 -6.85 -14.54
N ASN A 103 -8.37 -7.04 -15.73
CA ASN A 103 -8.67 -8.35 -16.26
C ASN A 103 -7.39 -9.13 -16.56
N GLY A 104 -7.24 -10.32 -16.01
CA GLY A 104 -6.01 -11.11 -16.13
C GLY A 104 -5.74 -11.64 -17.54
N LEU A 105 -6.76 -11.79 -18.37
CA LEU A 105 -6.59 -12.27 -19.75
C LEU A 105 -6.15 -11.15 -20.70
N THR A 106 -6.65 -9.94 -20.50
CA THR A 106 -6.48 -8.83 -21.45
C THR A 106 -5.63 -7.68 -20.92
N GLY A 107 -5.44 -7.61 -19.60
CA GLY A 107 -4.81 -6.47 -18.94
C GLY A 107 -5.67 -5.20 -18.93
N ALA A 108 -6.93 -5.26 -19.39
CA ALA A 108 -7.83 -4.12 -19.39
C ALA A 108 -8.20 -3.68 -17.98
N ALA A 109 -8.21 -2.38 -17.69
CA ALA A 109 -8.72 -1.85 -16.45
C ALA A 109 -10.24 -2.06 -16.37
N MET A 110 -10.71 -2.78 -15.34
CA MET A 110 -12.13 -3.08 -15.13
C MET A 110 -12.76 -2.08 -14.18
N LYS A 111 -12.05 -1.72 -13.11
CA LYS A 111 -12.51 -0.77 -12.10
C LYS A 111 -11.32 -0.05 -11.49
N THR A 112 -11.48 1.26 -11.31
CA THR A 112 -10.54 2.12 -10.59
C THR A 112 -11.28 2.88 -9.52
N ILE A 113 -10.74 2.91 -8.31
CA ILE A 113 -11.21 3.71 -7.18
C ILE A 113 -10.04 4.51 -6.61
N ASP A 114 -10.33 5.56 -5.84
CA ASP A 114 -9.29 6.26 -5.08
C ASP A 114 -8.62 5.30 -4.10
N TYR A 115 -7.32 5.46 -3.89
CA TYR A 115 -6.57 4.60 -2.98
C TYR A 115 -6.93 4.91 -1.53
N ILE A 116 -7.22 3.87 -0.76
CA ILE A 116 -7.56 3.95 0.66
C ILE A 116 -6.48 3.23 1.50
N PRO A 117 -5.92 3.93 2.50
CA PRO A 117 -6.09 5.34 2.82
C PRO A 117 -5.36 6.24 1.81
N GLU A 118 -5.85 7.45 1.62
CA GLU A 118 -5.13 8.47 0.86
C GLU A 118 -3.77 8.80 1.51
N ARG A 119 -2.84 9.36 0.73
CA ARG A 119 -1.49 9.72 1.24
C ARG A 119 -1.58 10.76 2.36
N GLY A 120 -2.44 11.76 2.23
CA GLY A 120 -2.50 12.88 3.17
C GLY A 120 -1.16 13.60 3.30
N GLN A 121 -0.87 14.08 4.50
CA GLN A 121 0.41 14.70 4.81
C GLN A 121 1.48 13.63 5.05
N LEU A 122 2.66 13.78 4.46
CA LEU A 122 3.74 12.80 4.58
C LEU A 122 4.22 12.63 6.03
N GLU A 123 4.21 13.72 6.79
CA GLU A 123 4.61 13.77 8.19
C GLU A 123 3.76 12.86 9.07
N ASP A 124 2.49 12.66 8.73
CA ASP A 124 1.59 11.74 9.45
C ASP A 124 2.07 10.28 9.37
N TRP A 125 2.89 9.98 8.36
CA TRP A 125 3.53 8.67 8.19
C TRP A 125 4.93 8.60 8.81
N GLY A 126 5.44 9.73 9.34
CA GLY A 126 6.71 9.80 10.06
C GLY A 126 7.93 10.13 9.24
N ASP A 127 7.77 10.56 7.99
CA ASP A 127 8.82 11.18 7.18
C ASP A 127 8.23 12.15 6.14
N ASN A 128 9.07 12.97 5.53
CA ASN A 128 8.67 13.95 4.52
C ASN A 128 9.14 13.58 3.09
N ARG A 129 9.41 12.32 2.82
CA ARG A 129 9.98 11.84 1.56
C ARG A 129 9.24 10.66 0.97
N ALA A 130 8.04 10.43 1.45
CA ALA A 130 7.19 9.31 1.10
C ALA A 130 7.86 7.92 1.26
N ASN A 131 8.93 7.82 2.06
CA ASN A 131 9.54 6.50 2.27
C ASN A 131 8.65 5.60 3.13
N ARG A 132 7.93 6.18 4.08
CA ARG A 132 7.02 5.45 4.96
C ARG A 132 5.60 5.40 4.42
N SER A 133 5.10 6.49 3.85
CA SER A 133 3.79 6.53 3.21
C SER A 133 3.70 5.62 1.97
N ASP A 134 4.81 5.36 1.30
CA ASP A 134 4.86 4.51 0.10
C ASP A 134 5.31 3.07 0.40
N ARG A 135 5.20 2.63 1.64
CA ARG A 135 5.37 1.22 1.99
C ARG A 135 4.04 0.49 1.87
N PHE A 136 3.99 -0.36 0.87
CA PHE A 136 2.81 -1.16 0.56
C PHE A 136 3.15 -2.64 0.71
N LEU A 137 2.22 -3.37 1.29
CA LEU A 137 2.17 -4.82 1.24
C LEU A 137 0.77 -5.22 0.77
N ALA A 138 0.65 -6.39 0.21
CA ALA A 138 -0.62 -6.90 -0.28
C ALA A 138 -0.74 -8.39 -0.04
N ALA A 139 -1.95 -8.85 0.23
CA ALA A 139 -2.29 -10.25 0.37
C ALA A 139 -3.71 -10.54 -0.09
N VAL A 140 -3.97 -11.79 -0.40
CA VAL A 140 -5.32 -12.34 -0.57
C VAL A 140 -5.69 -13.03 0.73
N ALA A 141 -6.89 -12.77 1.25
CA ALA A 141 -7.40 -13.35 2.47
C ALA A 141 -8.87 -13.76 2.34
N TYR A 142 -9.23 -14.87 2.92
CA TYR A 142 -10.61 -15.36 2.99
C TYR A 142 -11.25 -14.88 4.30
N LEU A 143 -11.54 -13.57 4.35
CA LEU A 143 -12.04 -12.88 5.55
C LEU A 143 -13.47 -13.28 5.97
N ASP A 144 -14.20 -14.00 5.14
CA ASP A 144 -15.49 -14.59 5.46
C ASP A 144 -15.46 -16.12 5.32
N GLY A 145 -14.27 -16.70 5.18
CA GLY A 145 -14.06 -18.14 4.98
C GLY A 145 -14.48 -18.69 3.62
N VAL A 146 -15.03 -17.85 2.73
CA VAL A 146 -15.60 -18.32 1.44
C VAL A 146 -15.08 -17.51 0.25
N HIS A 147 -15.06 -16.19 0.35
CA HIS A 147 -14.72 -15.30 -0.77
C HIS A 147 -13.35 -14.63 -0.54
N PRO A 148 -12.51 -14.58 -1.57
CA PRO A 148 -11.21 -13.90 -1.45
C PRO A 148 -11.38 -12.38 -1.39
N SER A 149 -10.75 -11.75 -0.44
CA SER A 149 -10.62 -10.29 -0.32
C SER A 149 -9.21 -9.86 -0.68
N ALA A 150 -9.09 -8.69 -1.28
CA ALA A 150 -7.81 -8.02 -1.50
C ALA A 150 -7.46 -7.19 -0.26
N VAL A 151 -6.36 -7.49 0.40
CA VAL A 151 -5.86 -6.70 1.53
C VAL A 151 -4.68 -5.87 1.08
N MET A 152 -4.79 -4.54 1.21
CA MET A 152 -3.75 -3.58 0.87
C MET A 152 -3.28 -2.88 2.14
N CYS A 153 -1.97 -2.92 2.38
CA CYS A 153 -1.36 -2.27 3.54
C CYS A 153 -0.60 -1.03 3.10
N ARG A 154 -0.63 0.01 3.92
CA ARG A 154 0.15 1.23 3.74
C ARG A 154 0.80 1.64 5.05
N GLY A 155 2.05 2.10 4.99
CA GLY A 155 2.81 2.56 6.14
C GLY A 155 3.49 1.43 6.92
N TYR A 156 4.45 1.82 7.77
CA TYR A 156 5.19 0.93 8.65
C TYR A 156 6.01 1.77 9.65
N TYR A 157 6.53 1.19 10.74
CA TYR A 157 7.34 1.84 11.78
C TYR A 157 6.68 2.99 12.55
N THR A 158 5.61 3.57 12.05
CA THR A 158 4.77 4.58 12.71
C THR A 158 3.32 4.24 12.41
N ARG A 159 2.58 5.10 11.71
CA ARG A 159 1.24 4.77 11.25
C ARG A 159 1.27 3.53 10.35
N ALA A 160 0.40 2.59 10.61
CA ALA A 160 0.17 1.39 9.82
C ALA A 160 -1.32 1.29 9.51
N VAL A 161 -1.66 1.12 8.24
CA VAL A 161 -3.05 1.01 7.78
C VAL A 161 -3.19 -0.23 6.91
N LEU A 162 -4.25 -0.98 7.14
CA LEU A 162 -4.66 -2.10 6.32
C LEU A 162 -6.08 -1.84 5.84
N ALA A 163 -6.33 -2.03 4.57
CA ALA A 163 -7.65 -1.90 3.98
C ALA A 163 -8.01 -3.18 3.21
N ALA A 164 -9.17 -3.73 3.47
CA ALA A 164 -9.68 -4.90 2.77
C ALA A 164 -10.76 -4.52 1.76
N PHE A 165 -10.74 -5.17 0.61
CA PHE A 165 -11.66 -4.92 -0.49
C PHE A 165 -12.19 -6.23 -1.07
N ASP A 166 -13.47 -6.24 -1.42
CA ASP A 166 -14.13 -7.34 -2.11
C ASP A 166 -14.40 -6.95 -3.57
N TRP A 167 -14.06 -7.85 -4.48
CA TRP A 167 -14.37 -7.73 -5.90
C TRP A 167 -15.50 -8.69 -6.29
N ASN A 168 -16.49 -8.22 -7.02
CA ASN A 168 -17.64 -9.03 -7.44
C ASN A 168 -17.84 -9.09 -8.97
N GLY A 169 -16.76 -8.88 -9.73
CA GLY A 169 -16.78 -8.81 -11.19
C GLY A 169 -17.19 -7.46 -11.77
N LYS A 170 -17.67 -6.53 -10.92
CA LYS A 170 -18.15 -5.21 -11.36
C LYS A 170 -17.72 -4.07 -10.45
N GLU A 171 -17.76 -4.29 -9.15
CA GLU A 171 -17.46 -3.27 -8.14
C GLU A 171 -16.39 -3.77 -7.18
N LEU A 172 -15.45 -2.89 -6.88
CA LEU A 172 -14.45 -3.06 -5.82
C LEU A 172 -14.96 -2.30 -4.60
N LYS A 173 -15.42 -3.06 -3.59
CA LYS A 173 -16.01 -2.50 -2.36
C LYS A 173 -15.04 -2.61 -1.22
N GLN A 174 -14.83 -1.50 -0.50
CA GLN A 174 -14.14 -1.54 0.78
C GLN A 174 -14.96 -2.38 1.78
N ARG A 175 -14.32 -3.39 2.37
CA ARG A 175 -14.89 -4.20 3.46
C ARG A 175 -14.68 -3.52 4.80
N TRP A 176 -13.41 -3.24 5.12
CA TRP A 176 -13.02 -2.50 6.33
C TRP A 176 -11.65 -1.80 6.14
N VAL A 177 -11.36 -0.89 7.05
CA VAL A 177 -10.03 -0.26 7.20
C VAL A 177 -9.62 -0.34 8.66
N PHE A 178 -8.43 -0.85 8.91
CA PHE A 178 -7.72 -0.73 10.18
C PHE A 178 -6.68 0.37 10.07
N ASP A 179 -6.66 1.30 11.03
CA ASP A 179 -5.69 2.40 11.08
C ASP A 179 -5.17 2.53 12.51
N SER A 180 -3.86 2.43 12.69
CA SER A 180 -3.22 2.58 14.00
C SER A 180 -3.37 3.99 14.60
N ASN A 181 -3.75 5.00 13.80
CA ASN A 181 -4.06 6.34 14.29
C ASN A 181 -5.52 6.50 14.77
N THR A 182 -6.36 5.48 14.59
CA THR A 182 -7.71 5.49 15.16
C THR A 182 -7.61 5.43 16.68
N PRO A 183 -8.35 6.25 17.44
CA PRO A 183 -8.37 6.18 18.91
C PRO A 183 -8.63 4.76 19.43
N GLY A 184 -7.74 4.27 20.27
CA GLY A 184 -7.73 2.90 20.79
C GLY A 184 -6.81 1.94 20.03
N ASN A 185 -6.28 2.32 18.86
CA ASN A 185 -5.39 1.51 18.06
C ASN A 185 -3.91 1.94 18.17
N GLU A 186 -3.58 2.92 19.00
CA GLU A 186 -2.25 3.53 19.05
C GLU A 186 -1.14 2.53 19.43
N ALA A 187 -1.50 1.50 20.20
CA ALA A 187 -0.57 0.44 20.59
C ALA A 187 -0.04 -0.37 19.38
N TYR A 188 -0.73 -0.29 18.26
CA TYR A 188 -0.36 -0.99 17.02
C TYR A 188 0.45 -0.13 16.04
N ALA A 189 0.68 1.13 16.37
CA ALA A 189 1.63 1.95 15.63
C ALA A 189 3.02 1.29 15.65
N GLY A 190 3.68 1.29 14.50
CA GLY A 190 5.00 0.66 14.36
C GLY A 190 5.00 -0.85 14.16
N GLN A 191 3.85 -1.52 14.13
CA GLN A 191 3.75 -2.95 13.86
C GLN A 191 4.03 -3.30 12.40
N GLY A 192 3.84 -2.35 11.49
CA GLY A 192 4.21 -2.53 10.10
C GLY A 192 5.66 -2.96 9.94
N ASN A 193 5.90 -3.98 9.15
CA ASN A 193 7.24 -4.45 8.81
C ASN A 193 7.34 -4.80 7.32
N HIS A 194 8.31 -5.60 6.95
CA HIS A 194 8.54 -5.98 5.55
C HIS A 194 7.78 -7.25 5.14
N ASN A 195 6.85 -7.72 5.97
CA ASN A 195 6.16 -8.97 5.75
C ASN A 195 4.70 -8.89 6.22
N LEU A 196 3.84 -9.53 5.46
CA LEU A 196 2.43 -9.76 5.73
C LEU A 196 2.17 -11.25 5.61
N ARG A 197 1.41 -11.81 6.53
CA ARG A 197 0.94 -13.19 6.49
C ARG A 197 -0.57 -13.20 6.66
N VAL A 198 -1.16 -14.26 6.16
CA VAL A 198 -2.59 -14.52 6.21
C VAL A 198 -2.78 -15.98 6.65
N GLY A 199 -3.77 -16.24 7.46
CA GLY A 199 -4.16 -17.58 7.86
C GLY A 199 -5.16 -17.57 9.00
N ASP A 200 -5.98 -18.59 9.05
CA ASP A 200 -6.92 -18.88 10.14
C ASP A 200 -6.11 -19.31 11.38
N VAL A 201 -5.89 -18.39 12.31
CA VAL A 201 -5.04 -18.64 13.48
C VAL A 201 -5.82 -19.00 14.74
N ASP A 202 -7.11 -18.75 14.76
CA ASP A 202 -7.99 -19.09 15.89
C ASP A 202 -8.92 -20.28 15.61
N GLY A 203 -8.98 -20.73 14.34
CA GLY A 203 -9.73 -21.91 13.93
C GLY A 203 -11.21 -21.65 13.67
N ASP A 204 -11.60 -20.40 13.39
CA ASP A 204 -13.00 -20.04 13.12
C ASP A 204 -13.39 -20.25 11.64
N GLY A 205 -12.42 -20.55 10.78
CA GLY A 205 -12.61 -20.80 9.35
C GLY A 205 -12.45 -19.56 8.48
N CYS A 206 -12.09 -18.43 9.05
CA CYS A 206 -11.78 -17.20 8.35
C CYS A 206 -10.28 -16.86 8.50
N ASP A 207 -9.75 -16.06 7.61
CA ASP A 207 -8.34 -15.66 7.70
C ASP A 207 -8.16 -14.41 8.55
N GLU A 208 -7.14 -14.41 9.43
CA GLU A 208 -6.56 -13.23 10.06
C GLU A 208 -5.39 -12.68 9.26
N ILE A 209 -5.15 -11.39 9.43
CA ILE A 209 -4.00 -10.69 8.85
C ILE A 209 -2.93 -10.50 9.92
N ILE A 210 -1.80 -11.21 9.76
CA ILE A 210 -0.65 -11.08 10.65
C ILE A 210 0.28 -10.01 10.10
N TYR A 211 0.36 -8.87 10.78
CA TYR A 211 1.15 -7.71 10.40
C TYR A 211 2.10 -7.30 11.51
N GLY A 212 3.37 -7.59 11.33
CA GLY A 212 4.33 -7.43 12.42
C GLY A 212 4.08 -8.44 13.55
N SER A 213 3.83 -7.93 14.74
CA SER A 213 3.48 -8.74 15.92
C SER A 213 2.00 -8.62 16.31
N CYS A 214 1.15 -8.11 15.41
CA CYS A 214 -0.30 -8.10 15.62
C CYS A 214 -1.00 -9.04 14.63
N ALA A 215 -2.12 -9.59 15.06
CA ALA A 215 -3.09 -10.26 14.22
C ALA A 215 -4.37 -9.41 14.19
N ILE A 216 -4.90 -9.18 13.00
CA ILE A 216 -6.13 -8.42 12.78
C ILE A 216 -7.18 -9.40 12.33
N ASP A 217 -8.22 -9.49 13.12
CA ASP A 217 -9.35 -10.38 12.91
C ASP A 217 -10.21 -9.92 11.72
N ASN A 218 -10.84 -10.87 11.09
CA ASN A 218 -11.72 -10.74 9.95
C ASN A 218 -13.04 -9.98 10.20
N LEU A 219 -13.62 -10.14 11.40
CA LEU A 219 -15.00 -9.71 11.73
C LEU A 219 -15.05 -8.45 12.58
N SER A 220 -14.09 -8.30 13.47
CA SER A 220 -14.03 -7.15 14.36
C SER A 220 -12.58 -6.74 14.49
N LEU A 221 -12.23 -5.60 14.07
CA LEU A 221 -10.91 -4.96 14.21
C LEU A 221 -10.25 -5.07 15.62
N ILE A 222 -10.63 -6.04 16.48
CA ILE A 222 -10.41 -6.03 17.92
C ILE A 222 -9.84 -7.35 18.49
N HIS A 223 -9.55 -8.38 17.74
CA HIS A 223 -8.78 -9.50 18.28
C HIS A 223 -7.32 -9.38 17.89
N ILE A 224 -6.60 -8.76 18.81
CA ILE A 224 -5.18 -8.59 18.67
C ILE A 224 -4.54 -9.34 19.83
N SER A 225 -3.79 -10.40 19.52
CA SER A 225 -2.89 -10.95 20.51
C SER A 225 -1.90 -9.85 20.87
N GLU A 226 -1.92 -9.40 22.12
CA GLU A 226 -0.89 -8.49 22.60
C GLU A 226 0.47 -9.05 22.25
N PRO A 227 1.39 -8.23 21.73
CA PRO A 227 2.77 -8.66 21.58
C PRO A 227 3.25 -9.09 22.96
N THR A 228 3.48 -10.36 23.13
CA THR A 228 4.10 -10.87 24.36
C THR A 228 5.42 -10.15 24.48
N ARG A 229 5.49 -9.09 25.27
CA ARG A 229 6.76 -8.56 25.74
C ARG A 229 7.41 -9.69 26.48
N LEU A 230 8.37 -10.35 25.85
CA LEU A 230 9.35 -11.13 26.59
C LEU A 230 10.00 -10.14 27.55
N ALA A 231 9.56 -10.19 28.82
CA ALA A 231 10.29 -9.55 29.89
C ALA A 231 11.62 -10.27 29.98
N LEU A 232 12.66 -9.63 29.47
CA LEU A 232 14.04 -9.97 29.76
C LEU A 232 14.41 -9.46 31.14
#